data_a8d6b2cf3cdb0fa1b6cb21d45ffae591
#
_entry.id   a8d6b2cf3cdb0fa1b6cb21d45ffae591
#
_cell.length_a   1.000
_cell.length_b   1.000
_cell.length_c   1.000
_cell.angle_alpha   90.00
_cell.angle_beta   90.00
_cell.angle_gamma   90.00
#
_symmetry.space_group_name_H-M   'P 1'
#
loop_
_entity.id
_entity.type
_entity.pdbx_description
1 polymer ?
#
loop_
_entity_poly.entity_id
_entity_poly.type
_entity_poly.pdbx_seq_one_letter_code
_entity_poly.pdbx_strand_id
1 'polypeptide(L)'
;MKTLPAAILATLILSGCSSATLQFASDPEGAVVRTSGNGSVLGTTPFSVSVDPDSLARYATSPGCYRLPYGYDFIWESGAKVSTASPLDMCSMTSGKNQVFRFSFSRPKDAPGLETDLRVALKNAQERARREAERAAQLENEQLMMDMGWGGWGWGWGPMYMGPGPRFRPPPPPPPPPHRR
;
A
#
# COMPACT_ATOMS: atom_id res chain seq x y z
N MET A 1 63.79 11.16 7.61
CA MET A 1 62.87 10.27 6.93
C MET A 1 61.48 10.45 7.59
N LYS A 2 60.54 11.14 6.91
CA LYS A 2 59.20 11.47 7.43
C LYS A 2 58.20 10.50 6.82
N THR A 3 57.61 9.65 7.64
CA THR A 3 56.56 8.73 7.25
C THR A 3 55.22 9.49 7.25
N LEU A 4 54.62 9.65 6.07
CA LEU A 4 53.23 10.11 5.94
C LEU A 4 52.26 8.96 6.35
N PRO A 5 51.25 9.22 7.19
CA PRO A 5 50.16 8.29 7.35
C PRO A 5 49.19 8.45 6.16
N ALA A 6 49.02 7.36 5.41
CA ALA A 6 47.99 7.27 4.36
C ALA A 6 46.61 7.22 5.02
N ALA A 7 45.88 8.32 5.00
CA ALA A 7 44.50 8.38 5.37
C ALA A 7 43.68 7.69 4.27
N ILE A 8 43.27 6.44 4.48
CA ILE A 8 42.31 5.73 3.63
C ILE A 8 40.92 6.32 3.88
N LEU A 9 40.53 7.21 3.00
CA LEU A 9 39.16 7.75 2.95
C LEU A 9 38.23 6.66 2.43
N ALA A 10 37.67 5.87 3.36
CA ALA A 10 36.61 4.92 3.05
C ALA A 10 35.33 5.71 2.68
N THR A 11 35.18 6.03 1.40
CA THR A 11 33.91 6.52 0.85
C THR A 11 32.89 5.39 0.91
N LEU A 12 32.06 5.40 1.95
CA LEU A 12 30.83 4.61 2.02
C LEU A 12 29.94 5.08 0.89
N ILE A 13 29.94 4.34 -0.22
CA ILE A 13 28.99 4.49 -1.31
C ILE A 13 27.64 3.98 -0.74
N LEU A 14 26.82 4.91 -0.22
CA LEU A 14 25.42 4.64 0.04
C LEU A 14 24.74 4.44 -1.33
N SER A 15 24.79 3.22 -1.84
CA SER A 15 23.94 2.79 -2.96
C SER A 15 22.51 2.74 -2.44
N GLY A 16 21.86 3.91 -2.40
CA GLY A 16 20.44 4.00 -2.07
C GLY A 16 19.67 3.17 -3.09
N CYS A 17 18.95 2.13 -2.62
CA CYS A 17 18.08 1.34 -3.46
C CYS A 17 17.12 2.25 -4.22
N SER A 18 17.11 2.15 -5.54
CA SER A 18 16.07 2.75 -6.37
C SER A 18 14.85 1.84 -6.39
N SER A 19 13.66 2.40 -6.42
CA SER A 19 12.42 1.63 -6.50
C SER A 19 11.49 2.24 -7.53
N ALA A 20 10.73 1.40 -8.23
CA ALA A 20 9.65 1.82 -9.09
C ALA A 20 8.35 1.16 -8.59
N THR A 21 7.30 1.95 -8.39
CA THR A 21 6.02 1.48 -7.89
C THR A 21 4.92 1.81 -8.89
N LEU A 22 4.22 0.79 -9.36
CA LEU A 22 3.02 0.91 -10.16
C LEU A 22 1.80 0.87 -9.23
N GLN A 23 0.99 1.91 -9.23
CA GLN A 23 -0.25 2.01 -8.45
C GLN A 23 -1.44 1.87 -9.37
N PHE A 24 -2.34 0.96 -9.06
CA PHE A 24 -3.55 0.69 -9.82
C PHE A 24 -4.78 1.02 -9.00
N ALA A 25 -5.67 1.85 -9.56
CA ALA A 25 -6.93 2.23 -8.95
C ALA A 25 -8.06 2.17 -9.99
N SER A 26 -9.28 1.95 -9.54
CA SER A 26 -10.47 2.02 -10.40
C SER A 26 -11.65 2.63 -9.65
N ASP A 27 -12.62 3.13 -10.41
CA ASP A 27 -13.90 3.64 -9.90
C ASP A 27 -15.06 3.00 -10.69
N PRO A 28 -15.91 2.18 -10.00
CA PRO A 28 -15.76 1.68 -8.64
C PRO A 28 -14.54 0.76 -8.47
N GLU A 29 -14.06 0.63 -7.23
CA GLU A 29 -12.96 -0.27 -6.89
C GLU A 29 -13.35 -1.76 -7.13
N GLY A 30 -12.33 -2.62 -7.24
CA GLY A 30 -12.57 -4.06 -7.41
C GLY A 30 -12.38 -4.55 -8.85
N ALA A 31 -11.88 -3.71 -9.77
CA ALA A 31 -11.49 -4.19 -11.10
C ALA A 31 -10.27 -5.09 -11.03
N VAL A 32 -10.32 -6.23 -11.69
CA VAL A 32 -9.17 -7.09 -11.92
C VAL A 32 -8.31 -6.49 -13.01
N VAL A 33 -7.02 -6.28 -12.73
CA VAL A 33 -6.05 -5.76 -13.70
C VAL A 33 -5.25 -6.90 -14.30
N ARG A 34 -5.19 -6.92 -15.63
CA ARG A 34 -4.41 -7.88 -16.41
C ARG A 34 -3.50 -7.15 -17.40
N THR A 35 -2.39 -7.78 -17.75
CA THR A 35 -1.58 -7.32 -18.89
C THR A 35 -2.30 -7.63 -20.20
N SER A 36 -2.40 -6.66 -21.11
CA SER A 36 -3.12 -6.85 -22.39
C SER A 36 -2.42 -7.81 -23.35
N GLY A 37 -1.12 -8.09 -23.15
CA GLY A 37 -0.35 -8.97 -24.04
C GLY A 37 -0.56 -10.46 -23.78
N ASN A 38 -0.36 -10.89 -22.55
CA ASN A 38 -0.41 -12.32 -22.16
C ASN A 38 -1.58 -12.65 -21.22
N GLY A 39 -2.40 -11.67 -20.84
CA GLY A 39 -3.56 -11.85 -19.95
C GLY A 39 -3.19 -12.15 -18.49
N SER A 40 -1.92 -12.02 -18.10
CA SER A 40 -1.50 -12.27 -16.72
C SER A 40 -2.20 -11.33 -15.73
N VAL A 41 -2.80 -11.90 -14.69
CA VAL A 41 -3.45 -11.13 -13.63
C VAL A 41 -2.38 -10.51 -12.73
N LEU A 42 -2.47 -9.19 -12.52
CA LEU A 42 -1.60 -8.44 -11.61
C LEU A 42 -2.21 -8.29 -10.22
N GLY A 43 -3.51 -8.09 -10.14
CA GLY A 43 -4.23 -7.91 -8.88
C GLY A 43 -5.61 -7.32 -9.06
N THR A 44 -6.25 -6.98 -7.94
CA THR A 44 -7.56 -6.32 -7.88
C THR A 44 -7.42 -4.94 -7.25
N THR A 45 -7.96 -3.91 -7.90
CA THR A 45 -7.85 -2.52 -7.45
C THR A 45 -8.56 -2.25 -6.12
N PRO A 46 -7.98 -1.37 -5.26
CA PRO A 46 -6.69 -0.70 -5.40
C PRO A 46 -5.53 -1.59 -4.93
N PHE A 47 -4.43 -1.60 -5.66
CA PHE A 47 -3.20 -2.27 -5.25
C PHE A 47 -1.97 -1.58 -5.84
N SER A 48 -0.78 -1.96 -5.33
CA SER A 48 0.50 -1.47 -5.83
C SER A 48 1.45 -2.64 -6.08
N VAL A 49 2.28 -2.51 -7.11
CA VAL A 49 3.32 -3.48 -7.45
C VAL A 49 4.66 -2.76 -7.48
N SER A 50 5.63 -3.30 -6.76
CA SER A 50 7.02 -2.85 -6.88
C SER A 50 7.68 -3.53 -8.06
N VAL A 51 8.35 -2.76 -8.90
CA VAL A 51 9.07 -3.24 -10.09
C VAL A 51 10.52 -2.84 -9.93
N ASP A 52 11.42 -3.70 -10.37
CA ASP A 52 12.82 -3.36 -10.46
C ASP A 52 13.03 -2.27 -11.53
N PRO A 53 13.60 -1.10 -11.19
CA PRO A 53 13.87 -0.04 -12.13
C PRO A 53 14.76 -0.48 -13.31
N ASP A 54 15.70 -1.40 -13.08
CA ASP A 54 16.58 -1.91 -14.12
C ASP A 54 15.80 -2.70 -15.17
N SER A 55 14.72 -3.35 -14.79
CA SER A 55 13.82 -4.03 -15.71
C SER A 55 13.09 -3.07 -16.65
N LEU A 56 12.86 -1.82 -16.18
CA LEU A 56 12.22 -0.77 -16.96
C LEU A 56 13.22 -0.01 -17.86
N ALA A 57 14.52 -0.04 -17.56
CA ALA A 57 15.53 0.76 -18.25
C ALA A 57 15.53 0.54 -19.77
N ARG A 58 15.27 -0.70 -20.23
CA ARG A 58 15.17 -1.04 -21.68
C ARG A 58 13.98 -0.37 -22.39
N TYR A 59 13.02 0.14 -21.65
CA TYR A 59 11.83 0.80 -22.17
C TYR A 59 11.88 2.33 -21.98
N ALA A 60 12.98 2.87 -21.47
CA ALA A 60 13.13 4.30 -21.22
C ALA A 60 13.07 5.10 -22.51
N THR A 61 12.27 6.15 -22.54
CA THR A 61 12.16 7.12 -23.63
C THR A 61 12.77 8.46 -23.28
N SER A 62 12.69 8.84 -22.01
CA SER A 62 13.32 10.01 -21.43
C SER A 62 13.43 9.81 -19.90
N PRO A 63 14.14 10.68 -19.16
CA PRO A 63 14.26 10.56 -17.71
C PRO A 63 12.90 10.44 -17.02
N GLY A 64 12.64 9.29 -16.38
CA GLY A 64 11.40 8.99 -15.68
C GLY A 64 10.21 8.61 -16.56
N CYS A 65 10.38 8.52 -17.89
CA CYS A 65 9.32 8.09 -18.82
C CYS A 65 9.73 6.81 -19.55
N TYR A 66 8.74 5.94 -19.78
CA TYR A 66 8.93 4.62 -20.36
C TYR A 66 7.82 4.29 -21.35
N ARG A 67 8.14 3.50 -22.38
CA ARG A 67 7.18 2.97 -23.36
C ARG A 67 7.16 1.44 -23.26
N LEU A 68 6.14 0.93 -22.55
CA LEU A 68 5.94 -0.51 -22.44
C LEU A 68 5.32 -1.07 -23.73
N PRO A 69 5.73 -2.27 -24.20
CA PRO A 69 5.16 -2.89 -25.40
C PRO A 69 3.73 -3.44 -25.19
N TYR A 70 3.23 -3.42 -23.96
CA TYR A 70 1.91 -3.89 -23.56
C TYR A 70 1.19 -2.81 -22.73
N GLY A 71 -0.13 -2.95 -22.66
CA GLY A 71 -0.98 -2.15 -21.80
C GLY A 71 -1.59 -2.97 -20.66
N TYR A 72 -2.60 -2.41 -20.04
CA TYR A 72 -3.35 -3.04 -18.95
C TYR A 72 -4.84 -3.02 -19.25
N ASP A 73 -5.51 -4.12 -18.92
CA ASP A 73 -6.94 -4.29 -18.97
C ASP A 73 -7.51 -4.24 -17.56
N PHE A 74 -8.47 -3.34 -17.32
CA PHE A 74 -9.24 -3.25 -16.08
C PHE A 74 -10.61 -3.89 -16.35
N ILE A 75 -10.92 -4.95 -15.63
CA ILE A 75 -12.12 -5.76 -15.85
C ILE A 75 -12.88 -5.84 -14.53
N TRP A 76 -14.10 -5.29 -14.50
CA TRP A 76 -15.00 -5.37 -13.35
C TRP A 76 -15.77 -6.69 -13.33
N GLU A 77 -16.36 -7.01 -12.18
CA GLU A 77 -17.15 -8.24 -11.98
C GLU A 77 -18.33 -8.36 -12.97
N SER A 78 -18.93 -7.23 -13.33
CA SER A 78 -19.99 -7.16 -14.36
C SER A 78 -19.53 -7.51 -15.76
N GLY A 79 -18.21 -7.67 -15.99
CA GLY A 79 -17.62 -7.82 -17.31
C GLY A 79 -17.32 -6.49 -18.01
N ALA A 80 -17.64 -5.34 -17.40
CA ALA A 80 -17.24 -4.04 -17.92
C ALA A 80 -15.71 -3.97 -18.00
N LYS A 81 -15.18 -3.39 -19.09
CA LYS A 81 -13.74 -3.39 -19.37
C LYS A 81 -13.28 -2.03 -19.86
N VAL A 82 -12.10 -1.62 -19.39
CA VAL A 82 -11.32 -0.50 -19.95
C VAL A 82 -9.90 -0.99 -20.18
N SER A 83 -9.33 -0.64 -21.33
CA SER A 83 -7.96 -0.98 -21.69
C SER A 83 -7.13 0.28 -21.85
N THR A 84 -5.88 0.26 -21.42
CA THR A 84 -4.91 1.29 -21.77
C THR A 84 -4.45 1.12 -23.21
N ALA A 85 -3.76 2.13 -23.74
CA ALA A 85 -3.07 1.98 -25.02
C ALA A 85 -2.02 0.86 -24.97
N SER A 86 -1.75 0.26 -26.09
CA SER A 86 -0.64 -0.68 -26.31
C SER A 86 0.03 -0.32 -27.64
N PRO A 87 1.29 0.15 -27.64
CA PRO A 87 2.18 0.33 -26.49
C PRO A 87 1.71 1.41 -25.50
N LEU A 88 2.12 1.28 -24.22
CA LEU A 88 1.75 2.18 -23.15
C LEU A 88 2.89 3.14 -22.84
N ASP A 89 2.65 4.43 -23.01
CA ASP A 89 3.55 5.47 -22.52
C ASP A 89 3.20 5.82 -21.07
N MET A 90 4.20 5.81 -20.19
CA MET A 90 4.03 6.16 -18.78
C MET A 90 5.19 7.02 -18.29
N CYS A 91 4.88 8.05 -17.49
CA CYS A 91 5.89 8.88 -16.83
C CYS A 91 5.70 8.85 -15.32
N SER A 92 6.81 8.90 -14.60
CA SER A 92 6.79 8.95 -13.15
C SER A 92 6.17 10.24 -12.65
N MET A 93 5.32 10.15 -11.63
CA MET A 93 4.78 11.31 -10.92
C MET A 93 5.77 11.92 -9.93
N THR A 94 6.83 11.20 -9.62
CA THR A 94 7.89 11.62 -8.68
C THR A 94 9.22 11.70 -9.39
N SER A 95 10.05 12.67 -8.99
CA SER A 95 11.42 12.77 -9.45
C SER A 95 12.38 12.04 -8.49
N GLY A 96 13.51 11.53 -9.03
CA GLY A 96 14.54 10.89 -8.22
C GLY A 96 14.53 9.36 -8.27
N LYS A 97 15.10 8.74 -7.23
CA LYS A 97 15.33 7.29 -7.18
C LYS A 97 14.05 6.46 -6.96
N ASN A 98 13.03 7.06 -6.34
CA ASN A 98 11.76 6.39 -6.06
C ASN A 98 10.71 6.87 -7.05
N GLN A 99 10.45 6.08 -8.07
CA GLN A 99 9.51 6.40 -9.14
C GLN A 99 8.12 5.84 -8.80
N VAL A 100 7.09 6.66 -9.01
CA VAL A 100 5.70 6.25 -8.81
C VAL A 100 4.91 6.50 -10.10
N PHE A 101 4.28 5.46 -10.60
CA PHE A 101 3.40 5.49 -11.77
C PHE A 101 1.99 5.16 -11.31
N ARG A 102 1.00 5.98 -11.68
CA ARG A 102 -0.38 5.79 -11.28
C ARG A 102 -1.27 5.51 -12.49
N PHE A 103 -2.04 4.45 -12.40
CA PHE A 103 -3.07 4.07 -13.35
C PHE A 103 -4.42 4.10 -12.64
N SER A 104 -5.28 5.04 -13.03
CA SER A 104 -6.62 5.19 -12.44
C SER A 104 -7.63 5.26 -13.56
N PHE A 105 -8.61 4.36 -13.55
CA PHE A 105 -9.64 4.26 -14.57
C PHE A 105 -11.03 4.16 -13.97
N SER A 106 -11.95 4.92 -14.58
CA SER A 106 -13.37 4.81 -14.25
C SER A 106 -14.03 3.79 -15.19
N ARG A 107 -14.96 3.05 -14.63
CA ARG A 107 -15.82 2.14 -15.38
C ARG A 107 -16.58 2.90 -16.47
N PRO A 108 -16.78 2.32 -17.68
CA PRO A 108 -17.62 2.94 -18.70
C PRO A 108 -19.05 3.13 -18.19
N LYS A 109 -19.58 4.33 -18.35
CA LYS A 109 -20.91 4.69 -17.83
C LYS A 109 -22.03 3.85 -18.43
N ASP A 110 -21.88 3.51 -19.71
CA ASP A 110 -22.91 2.79 -20.49
C ASP A 110 -22.80 1.24 -20.33
N ALA A 111 -21.80 0.74 -19.64
CA ALA A 111 -21.66 -0.71 -19.43
C ALA A 111 -22.73 -1.20 -18.42
N PRO A 112 -23.38 -2.35 -18.66
CA PRO A 112 -24.39 -2.90 -17.76
C PRO A 112 -23.75 -3.42 -16.45
N GLY A 113 -24.56 -3.61 -15.39
CA GLY A 113 -24.16 -4.26 -14.16
C GLY A 113 -23.41 -3.38 -13.15
N LEU A 114 -23.61 -2.04 -13.18
CA LEU A 114 -23.03 -1.11 -12.21
C LEU A 114 -23.32 -1.51 -10.75
N GLU A 115 -24.53 -1.97 -10.46
CA GLU A 115 -24.91 -2.39 -9.10
C GLU A 115 -24.05 -3.55 -8.59
N THR A 116 -23.74 -4.50 -9.45
CA THR A 116 -22.84 -5.63 -9.12
C THR A 116 -21.44 -5.12 -8.77
N ASP A 117 -20.90 -4.21 -9.57
CA ASP A 117 -19.56 -3.66 -9.35
C ASP A 117 -19.50 -2.84 -8.06
N LEU A 118 -20.53 -2.02 -7.78
CA LEU A 118 -20.63 -1.26 -6.52
C LEU A 118 -20.75 -2.17 -5.29
N ARG A 119 -21.45 -3.29 -5.41
CA ARG A 119 -21.56 -4.27 -4.32
C ARG A 119 -20.19 -4.91 -4.01
N VAL A 120 -19.43 -5.26 -5.04
CA VAL A 120 -18.07 -5.79 -4.90
C VAL A 120 -17.14 -4.73 -4.28
N ALA A 121 -17.21 -3.48 -4.75
CA ALA A 121 -16.43 -2.38 -4.21
C ALA A 121 -16.71 -2.16 -2.72
N LEU A 122 -17.99 -2.15 -2.33
CA LEU A 122 -18.39 -2.00 -0.94
C LEU A 122 -17.86 -3.13 -0.07
N LYS A 123 -18.00 -4.38 -0.53
CA LYS A 123 -17.46 -5.56 0.18
C LYS A 123 -15.95 -5.44 0.38
N ASN A 124 -15.21 -5.12 -0.68
CA ASN A 124 -13.75 -4.96 -0.61
C ASN A 124 -13.34 -3.84 0.34
N ALA A 125 -14.06 -2.71 0.35
CA ALA A 125 -13.82 -1.60 1.27
C ALA A 125 -14.05 -2.02 2.73
N GLN A 126 -15.12 -2.75 3.01
CA GLN A 126 -15.41 -3.28 4.35
C GLN A 126 -14.33 -4.27 4.82
N GLU A 127 -13.87 -5.17 3.96
CA GLU A 127 -12.81 -6.12 4.30
C GLU A 127 -11.48 -5.40 4.57
N ARG A 128 -11.14 -4.35 3.82
CA ARG A 128 -9.94 -3.54 4.09
C ARG A 128 -10.04 -2.83 5.44
N ALA A 129 -11.15 -2.15 5.70
CA ALA A 129 -11.39 -1.47 6.96
C ALA A 129 -11.29 -2.44 8.15
N ARG A 130 -11.83 -3.64 8.02
CA ARG A 130 -11.70 -4.69 9.04
C ARG A 130 -10.24 -5.09 9.28
N ARG A 131 -9.47 -5.34 8.22
CA ARG A 131 -8.04 -5.71 8.32
C ARG A 131 -7.20 -4.57 8.95
N GLU A 132 -7.51 -3.32 8.63
CA GLU A 132 -6.86 -2.15 9.22
C GLU A 132 -7.17 -2.05 10.71
N ALA A 133 -8.42 -2.25 11.11
CA ALA A 133 -8.83 -2.27 12.51
C ALA A 133 -8.14 -3.42 13.30
N GLU A 134 -8.05 -4.62 12.70
CA GLU A 134 -7.36 -5.76 13.30
C GLU A 134 -5.85 -5.46 13.48
N ARG A 135 -5.20 -4.83 12.49
CA ARG A 135 -3.78 -4.42 12.61
C ARG A 135 -3.57 -3.34 13.66
N ALA A 136 -4.46 -2.35 13.73
CA ALA A 136 -4.39 -1.31 14.75
C ALA A 136 -4.50 -1.90 16.16
N ALA A 137 -5.45 -2.82 16.38
CA ALA A 137 -5.60 -3.51 17.65
C ALA A 137 -4.38 -4.37 18.02
N GLN A 138 -3.71 -4.99 17.03
CA GLN A 138 -2.47 -5.73 17.27
C GLN A 138 -1.34 -4.81 17.71
N LEU A 139 -1.16 -3.67 17.06
CA LEU A 139 -0.12 -2.69 17.41
C LEU A 139 -0.34 -2.11 18.82
N GLU A 140 -1.58 -1.80 19.19
CA GLU A 140 -1.91 -1.36 20.55
C GLU A 140 -1.56 -2.44 21.59
N ASN A 141 -1.84 -3.70 21.29
CA ASN A 141 -1.52 -4.81 22.20
C ASN A 141 -0.01 -5.05 22.33
N GLU A 142 0.76 -4.90 21.24
CA GLU A 142 2.22 -4.98 21.27
C GLU A 142 2.83 -3.83 22.10
N GLN A 143 2.31 -2.61 21.96
CA GLN A 143 2.75 -1.46 22.76
C GLN A 143 2.48 -1.68 24.26
N LEU A 144 1.30 -2.19 24.63
CA LEU A 144 0.97 -2.52 26.01
C LEU A 144 1.91 -3.61 26.58
N MET A 145 2.29 -4.60 25.79
CA MET A 145 3.23 -5.64 26.20
C MET A 145 4.65 -5.08 26.41
N MET A 146 5.11 -4.14 25.56
CA MET A 146 6.41 -3.50 25.74
C MET A 146 6.45 -2.61 26.98
N ASP A 147 5.41 -1.84 27.25
CA ASP A 147 5.31 -0.99 28.45
C ASP A 147 5.31 -1.81 29.75
N MET A 148 4.66 -2.98 29.75
CA MET A 148 4.69 -3.88 30.91
C MET A 148 6.02 -4.62 31.06
N GLY A 149 6.78 -4.82 29.96
CA GLY A 149 8.05 -5.58 29.98
C GLY A 149 9.26 -4.79 30.47
N TRP A 150 9.27 -3.46 30.41
CA TRP A 150 10.41 -2.63 30.81
C TRP A 150 10.35 -2.14 32.28
N GLY A 151 9.22 -2.32 32.97
CA GLY A 151 9.05 -1.98 34.39
C GLY A 151 9.56 -3.01 35.38
N GLY A 152 10.05 -4.18 34.94
CA GLY A 152 10.28 -5.36 35.78
C GLY A 152 11.69 -5.63 36.26
N TRP A 153 12.73 -4.86 35.91
CA TRP A 153 14.12 -5.09 36.31
C TRP A 153 14.67 -3.99 37.23
N GLY A 154 13.85 -3.57 38.19
CA GLY A 154 14.28 -2.76 39.34
C GLY A 154 14.42 -3.66 40.57
N TRP A 155 15.65 -3.94 40.98
CA TRP A 155 15.95 -4.55 42.30
C TRP A 155 15.46 -3.58 43.39
N GLY A 156 14.29 -3.83 43.94
CA GLY A 156 13.73 -3.06 45.02
C GLY A 156 12.83 -3.92 45.93
N TRP A 157 13.39 -4.40 47.01
CA TRP A 157 12.63 -4.93 48.14
C TRP A 157 11.81 -3.79 48.79
N GLY A 158 10.53 -3.69 48.45
CA GLY A 158 9.59 -2.80 49.09
C GLY A 158 8.27 -3.51 49.37
N PRO A 159 7.61 -3.24 50.53
CA PRO A 159 6.43 -3.99 50.96
C PRO A 159 5.23 -3.75 50.03
N MET A 160 4.53 -4.83 49.70
CA MET A 160 3.28 -4.87 48.98
C MET A 160 2.23 -3.92 49.60
N TYR A 161 1.92 -2.82 48.88
CA TYR A 161 0.65 -2.12 49.05
C TYR A 161 -0.28 -2.60 47.90
N MET A 162 -1.22 -3.48 48.27
CA MET A 162 -2.37 -3.81 47.42
C MET A 162 -3.30 -2.60 47.39
N GLY A 163 -3.11 -1.71 46.40
CA GLY A 163 -4.10 -0.71 46.05
C GLY A 163 -5.20 -1.32 45.17
N PRO A 164 -6.45 -0.86 45.26
CA PRO A 164 -7.52 -1.37 44.37
C PRO A 164 -7.20 -1.02 42.92
N GLY A 165 -7.14 -2.08 42.09
CA GLY A 165 -6.83 -1.98 40.65
C GLY A 165 -7.77 -1.04 39.90
N PRO A 166 -7.30 -0.45 38.77
CA PRO A 166 -8.10 0.44 37.95
C PRO A 166 -9.36 -0.28 37.45
N ARG A 167 -10.52 0.33 37.75
CA ARG A 167 -11.81 -0.17 37.25
C ARG A 167 -11.87 0.03 35.75
N PHE A 168 -11.85 -1.07 35.00
CA PHE A 168 -12.15 -1.07 33.57
C PHE A 168 -13.55 -0.47 33.36
N ARG A 169 -13.62 0.72 32.77
CA ARG A 169 -14.86 1.25 32.22
C ARG A 169 -14.97 0.72 30.78
N PRO A 170 -16.00 -0.08 30.47
CA PRO A 170 -16.22 -0.48 29.06
C PRO A 170 -16.48 0.78 28.21
N PRO A 171 -16.04 0.79 26.94
CA PRO A 171 -16.30 1.90 26.04
C PRO A 171 -17.82 2.12 25.87
N PRO A 172 -18.27 3.36 25.68
CA PRO A 172 -19.68 3.65 25.46
C PRO A 172 -20.18 2.97 24.17
N PRO A 173 -21.43 2.51 24.15
CA PRO A 173 -22.01 1.93 22.95
C PRO A 173 -22.04 2.93 21.80
N PRO A 174 -21.91 2.47 20.53
CA PRO A 174 -21.98 3.34 19.37
C PRO A 174 -23.35 4.04 19.29
N PRO A 175 -23.42 5.29 18.77
CA PRO A 175 -24.66 6.03 18.63
C PRO A 175 -25.62 5.29 17.69
N PRO A 176 -26.93 5.35 17.96
CA PRO A 176 -27.93 4.72 17.07
C PRO A 176 -27.93 5.37 15.69
N PRO A 177 -28.24 4.62 14.64
CA PRO A 177 -28.31 5.13 13.29
C PRO A 177 -29.36 6.23 13.16
N PRO A 178 -29.15 7.26 12.32
CA PRO A 178 -30.11 8.33 12.13
C PRO A 178 -31.44 7.78 11.58
N HIS A 179 -32.54 8.12 12.24
CA HIS A 179 -33.88 7.78 11.76
C HIS A 179 -34.11 8.49 10.41
N ARG A 180 -34.26 7.70 9.34
CA ARG A 180 -34.77 8.20 8.06
C ARG A 180 -36.23 8.64 8.27
N ARG A 181 -36.50 9.92 8.07
CA ARG A 181 -37.83 10.45 7.80
C ARG A 181 -38.10 10.42 6.30
#